data_4413947a36c4e30225f6051e5401c11d
#
_entry.id   4413947a36c4e30225f6051e5401c11d
#
_cell.length_a   1.000
_cell.length_b   1.000
_cell.length_c   1.000
_cell.angle_alpha   90.00
_cell.angle_beta   90.00
_cell.angle_gamma   90.00
#
_symmetry.space_group_name_H-M   'P 1'
#
loop_
_entity.id
_entity.type
_entity.pdbx_description
1 polymer ?
#
loop_
_entity_poly.entity_id
_entity_poly.type
_entity_poly.pdbx_seq_one_letter_code
_entity_poly.pdbx_strand_id
1 'polypeptide(L)'
;MATISYRDAINQALFEEMKRDPSVIVFGEDVALYEGSFKVTKGLLKEFGEKRVFDTPISEAAIVGMAIGAAMDGMRPVPELMTVNFAYLAMDQILNHMALMRYMFGGQVKLPITIRMPGGGGHQLGSQHSHSLEVHFVHTPGLKVVCPATPADAKALLKAAIRDDNPVIFLEHEGLYNLRGEVPDELDAAVIGRAAVLREGRDVTLIGYGAMTHVALQAAGQLAQEKIEAEVIDLRTLRPWDVKTVAQSVARTHRAVVVEEPPPHCGIGAEVAANIYEQVFDELDAPVGRVSGADVPLPYARELEQACIPHAEDVVRAARETLSLLNHQDTKHGEK
;
A
#
# COMPACT_ATOMS: atom_id res chain seq x y z
N MET A 1 20.23 12.43 -8.40
CA MET A 1 19.20 12.13 -7.38
C MET A 1 18.57 13.43 -6.91
N ALA A 2 17.26 13.53 -6.89
CA ALA A 2 16.53 14.69 -6.37
C ALA A 2 15.76 14.30 -5.11
N THR A 3 15.73 15.17 -4.10
CA THR A 3 14.87 14.99 -2.93
C THR A 3 13.53 15.65 -3.20
N ILE A 4 12.49 14.84 -3.49
CA ILE A 4 11.15 15.31 -3.82
C ILE A 4 10.11 14.77 -2.85
N SER A 5 8.91 15.33 -2.86
CA SER A 5 7.82 14.78 -2.07
C SER A 5 7.22 13.53 -2.71
N TYR A 6 6.56 12.69 -1.90
CA TYR A 6 5.82 11.52 -2.36
C TYR A 6 4.78 11.91 -3.42
N ARG A 7 4.04 13.01 -3.19
CA ARG A 7 3.10 13.57 -4.15
C ARG A 7 3.78 13.96 -5.48
N ASP A 8 4.92 14.65 -5.42
CA ASP A 8 5.64 15.06 -6.63
C ASP A 8 6.21 13.84 -7.37
N ALA A 9 6.56 12.78 -6.66
CA ALA A 9 7.02 11.52 -7.26
C ALA A 9 5.91 10.83 -8.07
N ILE A 10 4.67 10.80 -7.54
CA ILE A 10 3.49 10.32 -8.26
C ILE A 10 3.21 11.20 -9.49
N ASN A 11 3.23 12.53 -9.32
CA ASN A 11 3.05 13.46 -10.43
C ASN A 11 4.06 13.23 -11.54
N GLN A 12 5.36 13.09 -11.21
CA GLN A 12 6.40 12.78 -12.19
C GLN A 12 6.16 11.45 -12.91
N ALA A 13 5.71 10.41 -12.20
CA ALA A 13 5.37 9.13 -12.83
C ALA A 13 4.26 9.29 -13.88
N LEU A 14 3.20 10.04 -13.56
CA LEU A 14 2.13 10.35 -14.50
C LEU A 14 2.64 11.11 -15.72
N PHE A 15 3.43 12.17 -15.51
CA PHE A 15 4.05 12.92 -16.62
C PHE A 15 4.89 12.04 -17.53
N GLU A 16 5.74 11.21 -16.96
CA GLU A 16 6.65 10.34 -17.70
C GLU A 16 5.88 9.27 -18.49
N GLU A 17 4.90 8.61 -17.88
CA GLU A 17 4.12 7.58 -18.57
C GLU A 17 3.18 8.18 -19.64
N MET A 18 2.59 9.34 -19.40
CA MET A 18 1.79 10.04 -20.41
C MET A 18 2.63 10.55 -21.58
N LYS A 19 3.89 10.95 -21.37
CA LYS A 19 4.81 11.29 -22.46
C LYS A 19 5.25 10.05 -23.24
N ARG A 20 5.48 8.94 -22.55
CA ARG A 20 5.91 7.68 -23.15
C ARG A 20 4.83 7.04 -24.02
N ASP A 21 3.57 7.10 -23.57
CA ASP A 21 2.48 6.34 -24.18
C ASP A 21 1.24 7.25 -24.38
N PRO A 22 0.86 7.53 -25.63
CA PRO A 22 -0.31 8.37 -25.93
C PRO A 22 -1.64 7.74 -25.51
N SER A 23 -1.71 6.46 -25.26
CA SER A 23 -2.92 5.78 -24.80
C SER A 23 -3.23 6.00 -23.30
N VAL A 24 -2.28 6.51 -22.52
CA VAL A 24 -2.49 6.82 -21.09
C VAL A 24 -3.38 8.06 -20.95
N ILE A 25 -4.50 7.91 -20.27
CA ILE A 25 -5.45 8.99 -19.95
C ILE A 25 -5.67 9.07 -18.44
N VAL A 26 -5.82 10.28 -17.90
CA VAL A 26 -6.05 10.54 -16.46
C VAL A 26 -7.37 11.28 -16.32
N PHE A 27 -8.24 10.79 -15.46
CA PHE A 27 -9.54 11.41 -15.22
C PHE A 27 -10.10 11.04 -13.84
N GLY A 28 -11.07 11.82 -13.40
CA GLY A 28 -11.70 11.67 -12.09
C GLY A 28 -12.31 12.99 -11.64
N GLU A 29 -12.62 13.09 -10.36
CA GLU A 29 -13.19 14.29 -9.79
C GLU A 29 -12.08 15.32 -9.51
N ASP A 30 -12.25 16.55 -10.04
CA ASP A 30 -11.33 17.69 -9.84
C ASP A 30 -9.85 17.42 -10.24
N VAL A 31 -9.58 16.41 -11.05
CA VAL A 31 -8.18 16.04 -11.42
C VAL A 31 -7.60 16.97 -12.50
N ALA A 32 -8.44 17.61 -13.33
CA ALA A 32 -7.99 18.44 -14.43
C ALA A 32 -7.90 19.93 -14.04
N LEU A 33 -9.02 20.61 -13.89
CA LEU A 33 -9.05 22.06 -13.63
C LEU A 33 -8.52 22.42 -12.26
N TYR A 34 -8.91 21.65 -11.24
CA TYR A 34 -8.45 21.85 -9.87
C TYR A 34 -7.07 21.23 -9.58
N GLU A 35 -6.53 20.42 -10.52
CA GLU A 35 -5.23 19.74 -10.40
C GLU A 35 -5.15 18.71 -9.25
N GLY A 36 -6.30 18.12 -8.90
CA GLY A 36 -6.47 17.16 -7.80
C GLY A 36 -6.59 17.80 -6.43
N SER A 37 -7.33 17.18 -5.52
CA SER A 37 -7.51 17.64 -4.14
C SER A 37 -6.17 17.77 -3.40
N PHE A 38 -5.24 16.86 -3.68
CA PHE A 38 -3.89 16.84 -3.12
C PHE A 38 -2.81 17.37 -4.07
N LYS A 39 -3.21 17.94 -5.22
CA LYS A 39 -2.31 18.51 -6.27
C LYS A 39 -1.39 17.47 -6.93
N VAL A 40 -1.79 16.23 -6.95
CA VAL A 40 -1.03 15.14 -7.59
C VAL A 40 -1.02 15.30 -9.11
N THR A 41 -2.11 15.79 -9.70
CA THR A 41 -2.27 15.95 -11.16
C THR A 41 -1.88 17.33 -11.67
N LYS A 42 -1.19 18.13 -10.85
CA LYS A 42 -0.77 19.49 -11.19
C LYS A 42 -0.01 19.54 -12.51
N GLY A 43 -0.47 20.43 -13.41
CA GLY A 43 0.13 20.69 -14.71
C GLY A 43 -0.19 19.67 -15.81
N LEU A 44 -0.83 18.54 -15.51
CA LEU A 44 -1.13 17.50 -16.51
C LEU A 44 -2.08 18.02 -17.61
N LEU A 45 -3.17 18.70 -17.23
CA LEU A 45 -4.11 19.27 -18.20
C LEU A 45 -3.43 20.22 -19.17
N LYS A 46 -2.55 21.08 -18.68
CA LYS A 46 -1.80 22.06 -19.48
C LYS A 46 -0.88 21.39 -20.51
N GLU A 47 -0.23 20.29 -20.12
CA GLU A 47 0.74 19.57 -20.96
C GLU A 47 0.05 18.65 -21.98
N PHE A 48 -1.00 17.92 -21.56
CA PHE A 48 -1.57 16.83 -22.37
C PHE A 48 -2.94 17.14 -22.97
N GLY A 49 -3.60 18.22 -22.53
CA GLY A 49 -4.89 18.68 -23.05
C GLY A 49 -6.09 17.85 -22.58
N GLU A 50 -7.28 18.40 -22.82
CA GLU A 50 -8.57 17.89 -22.34
C GLU A 50 -8.97 16.50 -22.87
N LYS A 51 -8.38 16.04 -23.97
CA LYS A 51 -8.63 14.69 -24.49
C LYS A 51 -7.93 13.59 -23.67
N ARG A 52 -6.95 13.97 -22.87
CA ARG A 52 -6.17 13.01 -22.10
C ARG A 52 -6.24 13.26 -20.59
N VAL A 53 -6.62 14.46 -20.17
CA VAL A 53 -6.80 14.83 -18.76
C VAL A 53 -8.12 15.59 -18.65
N PHE A 54 -9.09 15.04 -17.94
CA PHE A 54 -10.42 15.64 -17.84
C PHE A 54 -11.11 15.32 -16.52
N ASP A 55 -11.98 16.25 -16.10
CA ASP A 55 -12.83 16.07 -14.93
C ASP A 55 -14.09 15.27 -15.29
N THR A 56 -14.60 14.53 -14.33
CA THR A 56 -15.86 13.78 -14.41
C THR A 56 -16.89 14.35 -13.44
N PRO A 57 -18.19 14.09 -13.65
CA PRO A 57 -19.16 14.21 -12.57
C PRO A 57 -18.81 13.28 -11.39
N ILE A 58 -19.33 13.61 -10.20
CA ILE A 58 -19.23 12.78 -9.00
C ILE A 58 -20.08 11.52 -9.21
N SER A 59 -19.47 10.45 -9.70
CA SER A 59 -20.10 9.16 -9.93
C SER A 59 -19.03 8.08 -10.09
N GLU A 60 -18.57 7.49 -9.00
CA GLU A 60 -17.44 6.58 -8.97
C GLU A 60 -17.73 5.29 -9.77
N ALA A 61 -18.96 4.80 -9.74
CA ALA A 61 -19.39 3.69 -10.59
C ALA A 61 -19.25 4.02 -12.10
N ALA A 62 -19.59 5.24 -12.51
CA ALA A 62 -19.41 5.66 -13.90
C ALA A 62 -17.93 5.88 -14.24
N ILE A 63 -17.13 6.43 -13.33
CA ILE A 63 -15.69 6.61 -13.50
C ILE A 63 -15.01 5.26 -13.77
N VAL A 64 -15.26 4.26 -12.95
CA VAL A 64 -14.67 2.92 -13.13
C VAL A 64 -15.25 2.22 -14.37
N GLY A 65 -16.57 2.34 -14.61
CA GLY A 65 -17.20 1.78 -15.83
C GLY A 65 -16.62 2.36 -17.11
N MET A 66 -16.38 3.68 -17.14
CA MET A 66 -15.72 4.34 -18.26
C MET A 66 -14.27 3.87 -18.44
N ALA A 67 -13.53 3.68 -17.33
CA ALA A 67 -12.17 3.13 -17.39
C ALA A 67 -12.17 1.74 -18.04
N ILE A 68 -13.13 0.88 -17.68
CA ILE A 68 -13.26 -0.47 -18.26
C ILE A 68 -13.49 -0.36 -19.77
N GLY A 69 -14.46 0.44 -20.20
CA GLY A 69 -14.74 0.63 -21.62
C GLY A 69 -13.56 1.19 -22.40
N ALA A 70 -12.89 2.22 -21.87
CA ALA A 70 -11.70 2.81 -22.48
C ALA A 70 -10.53 1.80 -22.58
N ALA A 71 -10.32 0.96 -21.57
CA ALA A 71 -9.30 -0.08 -21.60
C ALA A 71 -9.60 -1.14 -22.65
N MET A 72 -10.87 -1.54 -22.81
CA MET A 72 -11.30 -2.49 -23.85
C MET A 72 -11.10 -1.92 -25.26
N ASP A 73 -11.15 -0.59 -25.42
CA ASP A 73 -10.88 0.12 -26.68
C ASP A 73 -9.38 0.46 -26.90
N GLY A 74 -8.50 -0.07 -26.04
CA GLY A 74 -7.04 0.03 -26.22
C GLY A 74 -6.37 1.20 -25.50
N MET A 75 -7.09 1.96 -24.65
CA MET A 75 -6.51 2.99 -23.81
C MET A 75 -5.91 2.38 -22.53
N ARG A 76 -5.04 3.17 -21.85
CA ARG A 76 -4.52 2.88 -20.51
C ARG A 76 -5.06 3.91 -19.52
N PRO A 77 -6.28 3.73 -19.02
CA PRO A 77 -6.90 4.68 -18.11
C PRO A 77 -6.27 4.62 -16.72
N VAL A 78 -6.04 5.81 -16.17
CA VAL A 78 -5.61 6.03 -14.78
C VAL A 78 -6.69 6.90 -14.10
N PRO A 79 -7.85 6.31 -13.76
CA PRO A 79 -8.86 7.02 -12.99
C PRO A 79 -8.39 7.27 -11.57
N GLU A 80 -8.75 8.44 -11.02
CA GLU A 80 -8.61 8.77 -9.62
C GLU A 80 -9.99 8.76 -8.95
N LEU A 81 -10.16 7.97 -7.90
CA LEU A 81 -11.24 8.16 -6.95
C LEU A 81 -10.71 9.05 -5.82
N MET A 82 -11.43 10.12 -5.50
CA MET A 82 -10.95 11.20 -4.61
C MET A 82 -10.48 10.69 -3.24
N THR A 83 -11.11 9.64 -2.72
CA THR A 83 -10.65 8.86 -1.57
C THR A 83 -11.07 7.40 -1.70
N VAL A 84 -10.32 6.49 -1.09
CA VAL A 84 -10.62 5.06 -1.07
C VAL A 84 -12.02 4.74 -0.54
N ASN A 85 -12.55 5.57 0.35
CA ASN A 85 -13.89 5.44 0.92
C ASN A 85 -14.99 5.39 -0.15
N PHE A 86 -14.83 6.17 -1.22
CA PHE A 86 -15.83 6.25 -2.29
C PHE A 86 -15.74 5.07 -3.28
N ALA A 87 -14.70 4.25 -3.17
CA ALA A 87 -14.65 2.99 -3.90
C ALA A 87 -15.85 2.07 -3.60
N TYR A 88 -16.46 2.19 -2.42
CA TYR A 88 -17.69 1.47 -2.09
C TYR A 88 -18.82 1.72 -3.11
N LEU A 89 -18.91 2.93 -3.68
CA LEU A 89 -19.90 3.26 -4.72
C LEU A 89 -19.59 2.61 -6.07
N ALA A 90 -18.36 2.15 -6.28
CA ALA A 90 -17.88 1.53 -7.52
C ALA A 90 -17.53 0.04 -7.35
N MET A 91 -17.83 -0.58 -6.20
CA MET A 91 -17.41 -1.96 -5.90
C MET A 91 -17.88 -2.96 -6.96
N ASP A 92 -19.09 -2.83 -7.48
CA ASP A 92 -19.57 -3.72 -8.54
C ASP A 92 -18.68 -3.64 -9.79
N GLN A 93 -18.35 -2.43 -10.25
CA GLN A 93 -17.48 -2.23 -11.39
C GLN A 93 -16.07 -2.73 -11.13
N ILE A 94 -15.54 -2.56 -9.92
CA ILE A 94 -14.19 -3.03 -9.56
C ILE A 94 -14.15 -4.55 -9.44
N LEU A 95 -15.06 -5.15 -8.66
CA LEU A 95 -14.98 -6.56 -8.27
C LEU A 95 -15.63 -7.50 -9.30
N ASN A 96 -16.82 -7.15 -9.83
CA ASN A 96 -17.57 -8.00 -10.74
C ASN A 96 -17.22 -7.78 -12.22
N HIS A 97 -16.73 -6.59 -12.59
CA HIS A 97 -16.38 -6.28 -13.97
C HIS A 97 -14.86 -6.23 -14.17
N MET A 98 -14.19 -5.21 -13.63
CA MET A 98 -12.78 -4.98 -13.88
C MET A 98 -11.89 -6.18 -13.50
N ALA A 99 -12.12 -6.78 -12.34
CA ALA A 99 -11.33 -7.92 -11.87
C ALA A 99 -11.52 -9.19 -12.72
N LEU A 100 -12.71 -9.44 -13.24
CA LEU A 100 -13.10 -10.72 -13.82
C LEU A 100 -13.09 -10.76 -15.34
N MET A 101 -13.23 -9.61 -16.01
CA MET A 101 -13.42 -9.58 -17.48
C MET A 101 -12.31 -10.30 -18.26
N ARG A 102 -11.05 -10.10 -17.89
CA ARG A 102 -9.95 -10.77 -18.59
C ARG A 102 -10.09 -12.31 -18.55
N TYR A 103 -10.49 -12.85 -17.40
CA TYR A 103 -10.74 -14.28 -17.23
C TYR A 103 -11.98 -14.72 -18.03
N MET A 104 -13.09 -13.98 -17.91
CA MET A 104 -14.36 -14.30 -18.56
C MET A 104 -14.26 -14.28 -20.10
N PHE A 105 -13.44 -13.40 -20.65
CA PHE A 105 -13.16 -13.32 -22.08
C PHE A 105 -11.98 -14.23 -22.53
N GLY A 106 -11.56 -15.18 -21.70
CA GLY A 106 -10.52 -16.15 -22.06
C GLY A 106 -9.16 -15.51 -22.40
N GLY A 107 -8.84 -14.36 -21.77
CA GLY A 107 -7.59 -13.64 -22.00
C GLY A 107 -7.54 -12.78 -23.27
N GLN A 108 -8.60 -12.76 -24.08
CA GLN A 108 -8.66 -11.96 -25.32
C GLN A 108 -8.70 -10.45 -25.07
N VAL A 109 -9.17 -10.03 -23.90
CA VAL A 109 -9.26 -8.64 -23.48
C VAL A 109 -8.16 -8.33 -22.47
N LYS A 110 -7.43 -7.25 -22.70
CA LYS A 110 -6.54 -6.63 -21.71
C LYS A 110 -7.29 -5.55 -20.98
N LEU A 111 -7.00 -5.39 -19.70
CA LEU A 111 -7.58 -4.34 -18.87
C LEU A 111 -6.48 -3.56 -18.13
N PRO A 112 -5.68 -2.76 -18.86
CA PRO A 112 -4.59 -1.98 -18.30
C PRO A 112 -5.10 -0.76 -17.54
N ILE A 113 -5.83 -1.00 -16.46
CA ILE A 113 -6.47 0.04 -15.65
C ILE A 113 -5.67 0.21 -14.35
N THR A 114 -5.30 1.43 -14.02
CA THR A 114 -4.69 1.75 -12.72
C THR A 114 -5.59 2.70 -11.96
N ILE A 115 -6.37 2.20 -10.99
CA ILE A 115 -7.19 3.07 -10.14
C ILE A 115 -6.30 3.60 -9.01
N ARG A 116 -6.16 4.93 -8.94
CA ARG A 116 -5.49 5.62 -7.85
C ARG A 116 -6.52 6.05 -6.80
N MET A 117 -6.20 5.80 -5.53
CA MET A 117 -7.07 6.14 -4.41
C MET A 117 -6.23 6.54 -3.20
N PRO A 118 -6.28 7.79 -2.75
CA PRO A 118 -5.76 8.15 -1.43
C PRO A 118 -6.66 7.62 -0.32
N GLY A 119 -6.08 7.36 0.84
CA GLY A 119 -6.80 6.90 2.03
C GLY A 119 -5.92 6.94 3.28
N GLY A 120 -6.36 6.26 4.32
CA GLY A 120 -5.70 6.19 5.61
C GLY A 120 -6.16 7.27 6.60
N GLY A 121 -5.77 7.10 7.87
CA GLY A 121 -6.10 7.99 8.98
C GLY A 121 -5.04 9.07 9.21
N GLY A 122 -5.25 9.86 10.28
CA GLY A 122 -4.29 10.86 10.76
C GLY A 122 -4.53 12.29 10.29
N HIS A 123 -5.62 12.55 9.56
CA HIS A 123 -5.96 13.86 9.01
C HIS A 123 -7.23 14.51 9.58
N GLN A 124 -7.82 13.91 10.60
CA GLN A 124 -9.06 14.38 11.24
C GLN A 124 -10.22 14.56 10.26
N LEU A 125 -10.33 13.67 9.29
CA LEU A 125 -11.40 13.69 8.28
C LEU A 125 -12.65 12.90 8.72
N GLY A 126 -12.55 12.21 9.88
CA GLY A 126 -13.63 11.42 10.44
C GLY A 126 -13.84 10.07 9.73
N SER A 127 -14.78 9.29 10.23
CA SER A 127 -14.95 7.89 9.86
C SER A 127 -15.17 7.63 8.37
N GLN A 128 -15.85 8.54 7.67
CA GLN A 128 -16.21 8.37 6.26
C GLN A 128 -15.10 8.74 5.26
N HIS A 129 -13.96 9.27 5.74
CA HIS A 129 -12.85 9.72 4.89
C HIS A 129 -11.48 9.25 5.41
N SER A 130 -11.45 8.22 6.25
CA SER A 130 -10.21 7.74 6.88
C SER A 130 -10.12 6.21 6.87
N HIS A 131 -10.68 5.56 5.87
CA HIS A 131 -10.62 4.10 5.76
C HIS A 131 -9.30 3.61 5.19
N SER A 132 -8.92 2.40 5.59
CA SER A 132 -7.89 1.56 4.99
C SER A 132 -8.59 0.31 4.47
N LEU A 133 -8.87 0.25 3.16
CA LEU A 133 -9.75 -0.74 2.51
C LEU A 133 -9.00 -1.81 1.72
N GLU A 134 -7.71 -1.98 1.94
CA GLU A 134 -6.81 -2.88 1.20
C GLU A 134 -7.38 -4.30 1.08
N VAL A 135 -7.94 -4.80 2.17
CA VAL A 135 -8.44 -6.18 2.26
C VAL A 135 -9.52 -6.50 1.25
N HIS A 136 -10.39 -5.54 0.92
CA HIS A 136 -11.47 -5.76 -0.07
C HIS A 136 -10.91 -6.03 -1.47
N PHE A 137 -9.82 -5.37 -1.82
CA PHE A 137 -9.18 -5.52 -3.12
C PHE A 137 -8.22 -6.73 -3.14
N VAL A 138 -7.47 -6.94 -2.06
CA VAL A 138 -6.56 -8.09 -1.94
C VAL A 138 -7.32 -9.40 -1.96
N HIS A 139 -8.50 -9.48 -1.35
CA HIS A 139 -9.33 -10.69 -1.37
C HIS A 139 -9.87 -11.04 -2.77
N THR A 140 -9.90 -10.09 -3.71
CA THR A 140 -10.54 -10.24 -5.03
C THR A 140 -9.59 -10.81 -6.08
N PRO A 141 -9.79 -12.05 -6.59
CA PRO A 141 -9.01 -12.59 -7.70
C PRO A 141 -9.09 -11.69 -8.94
N GLY A 142 -7.96 -11.54 -9.65
CA GLY A 142 -7.88 -10.73 -10.87
C GLY A 142 -7.36 -9.31 -10.65
N LEU A 143 -7.35 -8.80 -9.42
CA LEU A 143 -6.75 -7.51 -9.09
C LEU A 143 -5.30 -7.66 -8.64
N LYS A 144 -4.47 -6.67 -8.96
CA LYS A 144 -3.20 -6.39 -8.27
C LYS A 144 -3.40 -5.22 -7.32
N VAL A 145 -2.72 -5.24 -6.18
CA VAL A 145 -2.85 -4.19 -5.15
C VAL A 145 -1.47 -3.71 -4.76
N VAL A 146 -1.24 -2.42 -4.89
CA VAL A 146 0.04 -1.75 -4.65
C VAL A 146 -0.15 -0.66 -3.61
N CYS A 147 0.76 -0.60 -2.63
CA CYS A 147 0.69 0.32 -1.50
C CYS A 147 2.10 0.84 -1.14
N PRO A 148 2.67 1.78 -1.92
CA PRO A 148 4.04 2.26 -1.73
C PRO A 148 4.20 3.11 -0.47
N ALA A 149 5.37 3.03 0.18
CA ALA A 149 5.70 3.79 1.37
C ALA A 149 6.67 4.97 1.12
N THR A 150 7.49 4.91 0.07
CA THR A 150 8.52 5.92 -0.20
C THR A 150 8.27 6.69 -1.50
N PRO A 151 8.81 7.91 -1.67
CA PRO A 151 8.71 8.64 -2.94
C PRO A 151 9.26 7.86 -4.14
N ALA A 152 10.39 7.17 -3.98
CA ALA A 152 10.96 6.36 -5.05
C ALA A 152 10.05 5.21 -5.44
N ASP A 153 9.48 4.49 -4.46
CA ASP A 153 8.57 3.40 -4.72
C ASP A 153 7.24 3.88 -5.30
N ALA A 154 6.71 5.01 -4.83
CA ALA A 154 5.51 5.61 -5.40
C ALA A 154 5.67 5.89 -6.90
N LYS A 155 6.82 6.47 -7.30
CA LYS A 155 7.13 6.71 -8.71
C LYS A 155 7.30 5.42 -9.51
N ALA A 156 8.14 4.51 -9.03
CA ALA A 156 8.51 3.29 -9.76
C ALA A 156 7.34 2.30 -9.87
N LEU A 157 6.56 2.14 -8.80
CA LEU A 157 5.41 1.23 -8.78
C LEU A 157 4.22 1.79 -9.55
N LEU A 158 4.01 3.11 -9.58
CA LEU A 158 2.97 3.70 -10.42
C LEU A 158 3.29 3.51 -11.91
N LYS A 159 4.55 3.68 -12.31
CA LYS A 159 4.99 3.36 -13.68
C LYS A 159 4.74 1.88 -14.01
N ALA A 160 5.05 0.98 -13.07
CA ALA A 160 4.79 -0.45 -13.23
C ALA A 160 3.29 -0.76 -13.37
N ALA A 161 2.46 -0.12 -12.54
CA ALA A 161 1.01 -0.28 -12.57
C ALA A 161 0.42 0.18 -13.91
N ILE A 162 0.81 1.36 -14.41
CA ILE A 162 0.34 1.90 -15.69
C ILE A 162 0.77 1.01 -16.88
N ARG A 163 1.93 0.36 -16.79
CA ARG A 163 2.44 -0.54 -17.84
C ARG A 163 1.84 -1.94 -17.77
N ASP A 164 1.20 -2.32 -16.68
CA ASP A 164 0.60 -3.65 -16.53
C ASP A 164 -0.65 -3.82 -17.43
N ASP A 165 -0.81 -5.00 -18.03
CA ASP A 165 -1.98 -5.31 -18.85
C ASP A 165 -3.18 -5.84 -18.05
N ASN A 166 -3.04 -5.89 -16.72
CA ASN A 166 -4.10 -6.28 -15.78
C ASN A 166 -4.47 -5.12 -14.87
N PRO A 167 -5.66 -5.17 -14.25
CA PRO A 167 -6.10 -4.14 -13.34
C PRO A 167 -5.22 -4.02 -12.09
N VAL A 168 -4.84 -2.80 -11.76
CA VAL A 168 -4.06 -2.46 -10.57
C VAL A 168 -4.82 -1.46 -9.71
N ILE A 169 -4.98 -1.77 -8.45
CA ILE A 169 -5.40 -0.84 -7.41
C ILE A 169 -4.14 -0.25 -6.80
N PHE A 170 -3.99 1.07 -6.92
CA PHE A 170 -2.85 1.82 -6.41
C PHE A 170 -3.30 2.68 -5.23
N LEU A 171 -3.01 2.19 -4.02
CA LEU A 171 -3.42 2.83 -2.77
C LEU A 171 -2.33 3.79 -2.30
N GLU A 172 -2.71 5.04 -2.16
CA GLU A 172 -1.86 6.12 -1.66
C GLU A 172 -2.24 6.43 -0.22
N HIS A 173 -1.29 6.78 0.63
CA HIS A 173 -1.59 7.21 1.99
C HIS A 173 -1.46 8.73 2.09
N GLU A 174 -2.53 9.40 2.54
CA GLU A 174 -2.58 10.86 2.62
C GLU A 174 -1.47 11.45 3.48
N GLY A 175 -1.13 10.78 4.59
CA GLY A 175 -0.03 11.15 5.48
C GLY A 175 1.35 11.15 4.83
N LEU A 176 1.50 10.47 3.70
CA LEU A 176 2.78 10.39 2.99
C LEU A 176 2.97 11.47 1.92
N TYR A 177 1.93 12.19 1.52
CA TYR A 177 2.04 13.15 0.39
C TYR A 177 3.14 14.21 0.55
N ASN A 178 3.39 14.65 1.78
CA ASN A 178 4.45 15.62 2.07
C ASN A 178 5.77 14.98 2.50
N LEU A 179 5.84 13.66 2.62
CA LEU A 179 7.07 12.94 2.92
C LEU A 179 8.08 13.19 1.80
N ARG A 180 9.27 13.62 2.16
CA ARG A 180 10.37 13.85 1.22
C ARG A 180 11.35 12.67 1.26
N GLY A 181 11.84 12.30 0.09
CA GLY A 181 12.83 11.24 -0.04
C GLY A 181 13.64 11.37 -1.32
N GLU A 182 14.73 10.65 -1.40
CA GLU A 182 15.59 10.61 -2.58
C GLU A 182 14.91 9.78 -3.68
N VAL A 183 14.87 10.33 -4.88
CA VAL A 183 14.40 9.66 -6.09
C VAL A 183 15.49 9.76 -7.15
N PRO A 184 15.97 8.65 -7.72
CA PRO A 184 16.90 8.66 -8.83
C PRO A 184 16.32 9.41 -10.04
N ASP A 185 17.18 10.17 -10.75
CA ASP A 185 16.76 10.93 -11.94
C ASP A 185 16.25 9.98 -13.03
N GLU A 186 16.95 8.87 -13.24
CA GLU A 186 16.51 7.77 -14.09
C GLU A 186 16.03 6.61 -13.21
N LEU A 187 14.71 6.56 -12.97
CA LEU A 187 14.07 5.50 -12.22
C LEU A 187 13.08 4.78 -13.12
N ASP A 188 13.35 3.52 -13.43
CA ASP A 188 12.44 2.69 -14.21
C ASP A 188 11.31 2.12 -13.35
N ALA A 189 10.38 1.42 -14.00
CA ALA A 189 9.29 0.74 -13.33
C ALA A 189 9.82 -0.36 -12.39
N ALA A 190 9.27 -0.43 -11.19
CA ALA A 190 9.57 -1.48 -10.23
C ALA A 190 8.87 -2.81 -10.63
N VAL A 191 9.25 -3.89 -9.97
CA VAL A 191 8.57 -5.18 -10.12
C VAL A 191 7.47 -5.29 -9.07
N ILE A 192 6.22 -5.35 -9.53
CA ILE A 192 5.06 -5.67 -8.68
C ILE A 192 5.23 -7.10 -8.12
N GLY A 193 5.02 -7.28 -6.81
CA GLY A 193 5.23 -8.54 -6.11
C GLY A 193 6.63 -8.69 -5.51
N ARG A 194 7.37 -7.59 -5.35
CA ARG A 194 8.67 -7.57 -4.68
C ARG A 194 8.67 -6.63 -3.48
N ALA A 195 8.99 -7.18 -2.31
CA ALA A 195 9.22 -6.40 -1.10
C ALA A 195 10.60 -5.71 -1.11
N ALA A 196 10.78 -4.74 -0.21
CA ALA A 196 12.06 -4.10 0.02
C ALA A 196 12.51 -4.27 1.48
N VAL A 197 13.75 -4.70 1.68
CA VAL A 197 14.40 -4.63 3.00
C VAL A 197 14.95 -3.21 3.15
N LEU A 198 14.33 -2.41 4.01
CA LEU A 198 14.71 -1.02 4.25
C LEU A 198 15.75 -0.86 5.35
N ARG A 199 15.83 -1.85 6.23
CA ARG A 199 16.81 -1.93 7.30
C ARG A 199 17.16 -3.40 7.53
N GLU A 200 18.43 -3.73 7.53
CA GLU A 200 18.95 -5.03 7.93
C GLU A 200 18.85 -5.22 9.44
N GLY A 201 18.57 -6.45 9.89
CA GLY A 201 18.48 -6.83 11.29
C GLY A 201 18.62 -8.34 11.49
N ARG A 202 18.69 -8.78 12.75
CA ARG A 202 18.91 -10.18 13.09
C ARG A 202 18.04 -10.71 14.24
N ASP A 203 17.41 -9.82 15.02
CA ASP A 203 16.75 -10.21 16.26
C ASP A 203 15.22 -10.35 16.10
N VAL A 204 14.61 -9.55 15.20
CA VAL A 204 13.18 -9.55 14.87
C VAL A 204 12.94 -8.94 13.50
N THR A 205 11.97 -9.47 12.75
CA THR A 205 11.51 -8.87 11.48
C THR A 205 10.24 -8.05 11.72
N LEU A 206 10.29 -6.76 11.40
CA LEU A 206 9.14 -5.86 11.38
C LEU A 206 8.65 -5.73 9.94
N ILE A 207 7.38 -6.06 9.70
CA ILE A 207 6.81 -6.12 8.35
C ILE A 207 5.70 -5.08 8.26
N GLY A 208 5.82 -4.11 7.35
CA GLY A 208 4.83 -3.08 7.15
C GLY A 208 4.51 -2.84 5.69
N TYR A 209 3.57 -1.94 5.42
CA TYR A 209 3.26 -1.39 4.10
C TYR A 209 2.71 0.03 4.24
N GLY A 210 2.78 0.83 3.19
CA GLY A 210 2.31 2.21 3.23
C GLY A 210 2.89 3.00 4.41
N ALA A 211 2.06 3.77 5.11
CA ALA A 211 2.51 4.58 6.25
C ALA A 211 3.08 3.75 7.41
N MET A 212 2.61 2.51 7.59
CA MET A 212 3.06 1.65 8.69
C MET A 212 4.50 1.17 8.53
N THR A 213 5.06 1.20 7.33
CA THR A 213 6.49 1.00 7.09
C THR A 213 7.35 2.03 7.84
N HIS A 214 6.91 3.30 7.89
CA HIS A 214 7.62 4.35 8.62
C HIS A 214 7.49 4.20 10.13
N VAL A 215 6.34 3.73 10.61
CA VAL A 215 6.14 3.36 12.02
C VAL A 215 7.08 2.23 12.42
N ALA A 216 7.22 1.21 11.58
CA ALA A 216 8.17 0.10 11.78
C ALA A 216 9.63 0.58 11.79
N LEU A 217 10.01 1.50 10.89
CA LEU A 217 11.35 2.10 10.88
C LEU A 217 11.66 2.90 12.15
N GLN A 218 10.69 3.68 12.66
CA GLN A 218 10.82 4.40 13.91
C GLN A 218 10.98 3.44 15.10
N ALA A 219 10.17 2.40 15.16
CA ALA A 219 10.26 1.35 16.18
C ALA A 219 11.63 0.65 16.14
N ALA A 220 12.15 0.30 14.95
CA ALA A 220 13.47 -0.27 14.79
C ALA A 220 14.59 0.66 15.31
N GLY A 221 14.43 1.99 15.11
CA GLY A 221 15.33 3.00 15.68
C GLY A 221 15.31 3.03 17.20
N GLN A 222 14.14 2.87 17.83
CA GLN A 222 14.00 2.79 19.30
C GLN A 222 14.58 1.48 19.83
N LEU A 223 14.29 0.33 19.21
CA LEU A 223 14.82 -0.98 19.57
C LEU A 223 16.36 -1.03 19.52
N ALA A 224 16.96 -0.35 18.53
CA ALA A 224 18.42 -0.28 18.42
C ALA A 224 19.09 0.39 19.62
N GLN A 225 18.43 1.34 20.29
CA GLN A 225 18.93 1.94 21.54
C GLN A 225 19.02 0.91 22.68
N GLU A 226 18.22 -0.16 22.58
CA GLU A 226 18.19 -1.29 23.50
C GLU A 226 19.07 -2.46 23.01
N LYS A 227 19.87 -2.25 21.94
CA LYS A 227 20.71 -3.27 21.30
C LYS A 227 19.92 -4.42 20.65
N ILE A 228 18.68 -4.15 20.25
CA ILE A 228 17.84 -5.07 19.47
C ILE A 228 17.89 -4.61 18.01
N GLU A 229 18.45 -5.47 17.14
CA GLU A 229 18.63 -5.19 15.72
C GLU A 229 17.43 -5.72 14.91
N ALA A 230 16.43 -4.85 14.74
CA ALA A 230 15.24 -5.18 13.97
C ALA A 230 15.47 -5.00 12.46
N GLU A 231 15.15 -6.04 11.68
CA GLU A 231 15.00 -5.94 10.22
C GLU A 231 13.66 -5.31 9.89
N VAL A 232 13.61 -4.40 8.90
CA VAL A 232 12.36 -3.78 8.46
C VAL A 232 12.11 -4.08 6.99
N ILE A 233 10.97 -4.70 6.72
CA ILE A 233 10.49 -5.03 5.38
C ILE A 233 9.27 -4.16 5.04
N ASP A 234 9.35 -3.46 3.89
CA ASP A 234 8.20 -2.89 3.23
C ASP A 234 7.65 -3.88 2.21
N LEU A 235 6.40 -4.30 2.36
CA LEU A 235 5.74 -5.19 1.41
C LEU A 235 5.56 -4.54 0.05
N ARG A 236 5.35 -3.22 -0.03
CA ARG A 236 5.18 -2.42 -1.26
C ARG A 236 3.96 -2.83 -2.09
N THR A 237 3.69 -4.13 -2.17
CA THR A 237 2.60 -4.74 -2.91
C THR A 237 1.91 -5.79 -2.05
N LEU A 238 0.58 -5.76 -2.04
CA LEU A 238 -0.24 -6.63 -1.21
C LEU A 238 -0.83 -7.80 -2.01
N ARG A 239 -0.92 -7.64 -3.34
CA ARG A 239 -1.33 -8.71 -4.26
C ARG A 239 -0.71 -8.50 -5.65
N PRO A 240 0.16 -9.42 -6.11
CA PRO A 240 0.84 -10.43 -5.30
C PRO A 240 1.78 -9.78 -4.29
N TRP A 241 2.09 -10.46 -3.18
CA TRP A 241 3.11 -10.01 -2.25
C TRP A 241 4.31 -10.97 -2.19
N ASP A 242 5.43 -10.53 -1.67
CA ASP A 242 6.71 -11.25 -1.69
C ASP A 242 6.84 -12.17 -0.48
N VAL A 243 6.11 -13.31 -0.51
CA VAL A 243 6.18 -14.36 0.52
C VAL A 243 7.62 -14.81 0.78
N LYS A 244 8.41 -14.95 -0.30
CA LYS A 244 9.77 -15.48 -0.22
C LYS A 244 10.71 -14.57 0.58
N THR A 245 10.69 -13.28 0.31
CA THR A 245 11.55 -12.32 1.03
C THR A 245 11.20 -12.30 2.52
N VAL A 246 9.90 -12.29 2.86
CA VAL A 246 9.44 -12.32 4.25
C VAL A 246 9.84 -13.64 4.94
N ALA A 247 9.57 -14.79 4.31
CA ALA A 247 9.95 -16.08 4.90
C ALA A 247 11.46 -16.20 5.12
N GLN A 248 12.28 -15.74 4.17
CA GLN A 248 13.75 -15.75 4.33
C GLN A 248 14.24 -14.85 5.46
N SER A 249 13.60 -13.70 5.67
CA SER A 249 13.90 -12.80 6.77
C SER A 249 13.54 -13.46 8.12
N VAL A 250 12.32 -13.95 8.23
CA VAL A 250 11.82 -14.57 9.47
C VAL A 250 12.63 -15.82 9.84
N ALA A 251 13.04 -16.63 8.86
CA ALA A 251 13.93 -17.78 9.11
C ALA A 251 15.31 -17.39 9.68
N ARG A 252 15.75 -16.14 9.47
CA ARG A 252 17.01 -15.63 10.07
C ARG A 252 16.82 -14.99 11.43
N THR A 253 15.70 -14.27 11.61
CA THR A 253 15.42 -13.50 12.82
C THR A 253 14.62 -14.30 13.85
N HIS A 254 13.98 -15.39 13.43
CA HIS A 254 13.14 -16.29 14.22
C HIS A 254 11.92 -15.64 14.88
N ARG A 255 11.66 -14.35 14.60
CA ARG A 255 10.58 -13.54 15.18
C ARG A 255 10.04 -12.56 14.17
N ALA A 256 8.74 -12.35 14.19
CA ALA A 256 8.09 -11.41 13.30
C ALA A 256 7.02 -10.59 14.02
N VAL A 257 6.90 -9.32 13.61
CA VAL A 257 5.77 -8.44 13.96
C VAL A 257 5.25 -7.82 12.67
N VAL A 258 3.96 -8.00 12.38
CA VAL A 258 3.28 -7.38 11.25
C VAL A 258 2.58 -6.11 11.73
N VAL A 259 2.76 -5.01 10.99
CA VAL A 259 2.24 -3.69 11.34
C VAL A 259 1.30 -3.21 10.22
N GLU A 260 0.04 -2.98 10.55
CA GLU A 260 -0.99 -2.54 9.61
C GLU A 260 -1.88 -1.46 10.23
N GLU A 261 -2.41 -0.52 9.43
CA GLU A 261 -3.26 0.55 9.93
C GLU A 261 -4.72 0.13 10.14
N PRO A 262 -5.32 -0.73 9.28
CA PRO A 262 -6.71 -1.15 9.45
C PRO A 262 -6.93 -1.96 10.72
N PRO A 263 -8.22 -2.16 11.12
CA PRO A 263 -8.58 -3.05 12.22
C PRO A 263 -8.05 -4.47 12.02
N PRO A 264 -7.84 -5.23 13.12
CA PRO A 264 -7.18 -6.56 13.06
C PRO A 264 -8.02 -7.66 12.41
N HIS A 265 -9.34 -7.49 12.31
CA HIS A 265 -10.25 -8.51 11.78
C HIS A 265 -10.09 -8.68 10.27
N CYS A 266 -9.70 -9.86 9.83
CA CYS A 266 -9.45 -10.18 8.42
C CYS A 266 -8.45 -9.24 7.73
N GLY A 267 -7.61 -8.53 8.49
CA GLY A 267 -6.58 -7.64 7.95
C GLY A 267 -5.48 -8.39 7.20
N ILE A 268 -4.70 -7.65 6.41
CA ILE A 268 -3.54 -8.18 5.67
C ILE A 268 -2.54 -8.84 6.62
N GLY A 269 -2.37 -8.28 7.84
CA GLY A 269 -1.50 -8.86 8.86
C GLY A 269 -1.88 -10.28 9.28
N ALA A 270 -3.16 -10.65 9.19
CA ALA A 270 -3.59 -12.02 9.46
C ALA A 270 -3.13 -12.98 8.35
N GLU A 271 -3.24 -12.58 7.08
CA GLU A 271 -2.77 -13.34 5.92
C GLU A 271 -1.26 -13.50 5.94
N VAL A 272 -0.52 -12.42 6.22
CA VAL A 272 0.95 -12.44 6.32
C VAL A 272 1.38 -13.39 7.46
N ALA A 273 0.75 -13.31 8.62
CA ALA A 273 1.06 -14.20 9.75
C ALA A 273 0.76 -15.67 9.42
N ALA A 274 -0.38 -15.98 8.78
CA ALA A 274 -0.72 -17.33 8.34
C ALA A 274 0.33 -17.89 7.38
N ASN A 275 0.74 -17.10 6.38
CA ASN A 275 1.77 -17.51 5.44
C ASN A 275 3.15 -17.71 6.10
N ILE A 276 3.53 -16.90 7.10
CA ILE A 276 4.76 -17.12 7.86
C ILE A 276 4.71 -18.48 8.56
N TYR A 277 3.58 -18.82 9.19
CA TYR A 277 3.41 -20.14 9.80
C TYR A 277 3.49 -21.29 8.78
N GLU A 278 2.90 -21.12 7.60
CA GLU A 278 2.95 -22.13 6.54
C GLU A 278 4.36 -22.35 5.99
N GLN A 279 5.18 -21.28 5.91
CA GLN A 279 6.49 -21.34 5.25
C GLN A 279 7.64 -21.70 6.23
N VAL A 280 7.59 -21.19 7.46
CA VAL A 280 8.74 -21.21 8.37
C VAL A 280 8.35 -21.48 9.84
N PHE A 281 7.30 -22.27 10.07
CA PHE A 281 6.83 -22.59 11.43
C PHE A 281 7.94 -23.11 12.37
N ASP A 282 8.75 -24.03 11.89
CA ASP A 282 9.81 -24.67 12.67
C ASP A 282 10.99 -23.72 12.99
N GLU A 283 11.04 -22.56 12.34
CA GLU A 283 12.06 -21.53 12.58
C GLU A 283 11.60 -20.45 13.58
N LEU A 284 10.34 -20.51 14.03
CA LEU A 284 9.79 -19.48 14.91
C LEU A 284 10.07 -19.77 16.37
N ASP A 285 10.66 -18.79 17.06
CA ASP A 285 10.87 -18.81 18.52
C ASP A 285 9.65 -18.27 19.30
N ALA A 286 8.74 -17.57 18.64
CA ALA A 286 7.57 -16.96 19.24
C ALA A 286 6.41 -16.87 18.24
N PRO A 287 5.16 -16.76 18.70
CA PRO A 287 4.04 -16.41 17.82
C PRO A 287 4.30 -15.10 17.09
N VAL A 288 3.82 -15.01 15.85
CA VAL A 288 3.89 -13.76 15.05
C VAL A 288 3.08 -12.68 15.74
N GLY A 289 3.74 -11.58 16.13
CA GLY A 289 3.08 -10.39 16.68
C GLY A 289 2.30 -9.64 15.60
N ARG A 290 1.17 -9.06 15.97
CA ARG A 290 0.38 -8.20 15.08
C ARG A 290 0.06 -6.89 15.77
N VAL A 291 0.37 -5.77 15.12
CA VAL A 291 0.03 -4.42 15.55
C VAL A 291 -0.90 -3.85 14.49
N SER A 292 -2.14 -3.57 14.87
CA SER A 292 -3.20 -3.10 13.98
C SER A 292 -3.90 -1.89 14.60
N GLY A 293 -4.62 -1.14 13.79
CA GLY A 293 -5.49 -0.09 14.29
C GLY A 293 -6.58 -0.61 15.23
N ALA A 294 -7.15 0.29 16.02
CA ALA A 294 -8.27 -0.05 16.89
C ALA A 294 -9.49 -0.51 16.09
N ASP A 295 -10.24 -1.48 16.63
CA ASP A 295 -11.46 -2.00 15.99
C ASP A 295 -12.66 -1.07 16.23
N VAL A 296 -12.52 0.17 15.75
CA VAL A 296 -13.55 1.22 15.84
C VAL A 296 -13.49 2.11 14.60
N PRO A 297 -14.60 2.75 14.19
CA PRO A 297 -14.54 3.81 13.18
C PRO A 297 -13.65 4.96 13.65
N LEU A 298 -12.77 5.48 12.78
CA LEU A 298 -11.84 6.53 13.16
C LEU A 298 -12.58 7.82 13.58
N PRO A 299 -12.28 8.34 14.78
CA PRO A 299 -12.91 9.55 15.31
C PRO A 299 -12.41 10.82 14.58
N TYR A 300 -13.21 11.89 14.66
CA TYR A 300 -12.85 13.19 14.11
C TYR A 300 -11.83 13.96 14.98
N ALA A 301 -11.90 13.80 16.32
CA ALA A 301 -11.03 14.49 17.24
C ALA A 301 -9.61 13.92 17.16
N ARG A 302 -8.61 14.83 17.06
CA ARG A 302 -7.21 14.46 16.81
C ARG A 302 -6.66 13.45 17.83
N GLU A 303 -6.87 13.69 19.11
CA GLU A 303 -6.35 12.84 20.19
C GLU A 303 -6.97 11.43 20.13
N LEU A 304 -8.26 11.35 19.79
CA LEU A 304 -8.97 10.08 19.67
C LEU A 304 -8.56 9.35 18.39
N GLU A 305 -8.40 10.06 17.27
CA GLU A 305 -7.92 9.48 16.02
C GLU A 305 -6.51 8.89 16.20
N GLN A 306 -5.60 9.65 16.82
CA GLN A 306 -4.24 9.18 17.10
C GLN A 306 -4.22 7.97 18.03
N ALA A 307 -5.13 7.88 19.00
CA ALA A 307 -5.25 6.72 19.87
C ALA A 307 -5.75 5.44 19.14
N CYS A 308 -6.29 5.57 17.93
CA CYS A 308 -6.79 4.46 17.12
C CYS A 308 -5.77 3.95 16.09
N ILE A 309 -4.74 4.72 15.78
CA ILE A 309 -3.72 4.40 14.78
C ILE A 309 -2.48 3.82 15.47
N PRO A 310 -1.82 2.78 14.92
CA PRO A 310 -0.59 2.23 15.49
C PRO A 310 0.55 3.24 15.53
N HIS A 311 1.31 3.24 16.63
CA HIS A 311 2.51 4.04 16.82
C HIS A 311 3.76 3.18 17.03
N ALA A 312 4.93 3.79 16.96
CA ALA A 312 6.20 3.08 17.12
C ALA A 312 6.31 2.34 18.46
N GLU A 313 5.75 2.91 19.53
CA GLU A 313 5.71 2.33 20.88
C GLU A 313 4.92 1.01 20.92
N ASP A 314 3.85 0.88 20.13
CA ASP A 314 3.06 -0.35 20.03
C ASP A 314 3.88 -1.45 19.35
N VAL A 315 4.62 -1.11 18.30
CA VAL A 315 5.51 -2.03 17.59
C VAL A 315 6.68 -2.45 18.49
N VAL A 316 7.29 -1.51 19.22
CA VAL A 316 8.35 -1.81 20.19
C VAL A 316 7.84 -2.75 21.27
N ARG A 317 6.65 -2.53 21.81
CA ARG A 317 6.02 -3.42 22.79
C ARG A 317 5.83 -4.82 22.22
N ALA A 318 5.23 -4.95 21.04
CA ALA A 318 5.01 -6.24 20.40
C ALA A 318 6.33 -6.97 20.10
N ALA A 319 7.36 -6.26 19.63
CA ALA A 319 8.69 -6.84 19.41
C ALA A 319 9.31 -7.37 20.71
N ARG A 320 9.24 -6.60 21.80
CA ARG A 320 9.73 -7.06 23.11
C ARG A 320 8.98 -8.31 23.62
N GLU A 321 7.67 -8.39 23.40
CA GLU A 321 6.87 -9.56 23.76
C GLU A 321 7.37 -10.81 23.03
N THR A 322 7.65 -10.73 21.72
CA THR A 322 8.20 -11.86 20.96
C THR A 322 9.60 -12.26 21.45
N LEU A 323 10.40 -11.33 21.95
CA LEU A 323 11.74 -11.58 22.48
C LEU A 323 11.74 -12.16 23.91
N SER A 324 10.72 -11.85 24.72
CA SER A 324 10.65 -12.28 26.12
C SER A 324 10.16 -13.72 26.32
N LEU A 325 9.48 -14.30 25.34
CA LEU A 325 8.86 -15.62 25.45
C LEU A 325 9.90 -16.78 25.59
N LEU A 326 11.11 -16.63 25.06
CA LEU A 326 12.20 -17.60 25.26
C LEU A 326 12.69 -17.71 26.72
N ASN A 327 12.69 -16.59 27.46
CA ASN A 327 13.16 -16.60 28.85
C ASN A 327 12.24 -17.38 29.78
N HIS A 328 11.03 -17.73 29.38
CA HIS A 328 10.09 -18.55 30.14
C HIS A 328 10.18 -20.05 29.84
N GLN A 329 10.78 -20.46 28.72
CA GLN A 329 10.97 -21.90 28.42
C GLN A 329 12.26 -22.45 29.07
N ASP A 330 13.32 -21.65 29.13
CA ASP A 330 14.57 -22.05 29.78
C ASP A 330 14.45 -22.23 31.32
N THR A 331 13.54 -21.47 31.96
CA THR A 331 13.27 -21.61 33.39
C THR A 331 12.45 -22.85 33.75
N LYS A 332 11.68 -23.43 32.80
CA LYS A 332 10.89 -24.66 33.05
C LYS A 332 11.68 -25.95 32.86
N HIS A 333 12.84 -25.93 32.21
CA HIS A 333 13.70 -27.11 32.04
C HIS A 333 14.89 -27.19 33.03
N GLY A 334 15.05 -26.16 33.86
CA GLY A 334 16.09 -26.15 34.92
C GLY A 334 15.64 -26.73 36.27
N GLU A 335 14.38 -27.13 36.43
CA GLU A 335 13.85 -27.77 37.64
C GLU A 335 13.40 -29.22 37.32
N LYS A 336 14.36 -30.09 37.07
CA LYS A 336 14.16 -31.55 37.17
C LYS A 336 15.44 -32.20 37.72
#